data_546b34e6e08e7db361548bab08b7e32e
#
_entry.id   546b34e6e08e7db361548bab08b7e32e
#
_cell.length_a   1.000
_cell.length_b   1.000
_cell.length_c   1.000
_cell.angle_alpha   90.00
_cell.angle_beta   90.00
_cell.angle_gamma   90.00
#
_symmetry.space_group_name_H-M   'P 1'
#
loop_
_entity.id
_entity.type
_entity.pdbx_description
1 polymer ?
#
loop_
_entity_poly.entity_id
_entity_poly.type
_entity_poly.pdbx_seq_one_letter_code
_entity_poly.pdbx_strand_id
1 'polypeptide(L)'
;PPLHEFLPHEDDEIKELADEMGVSFDKLKGKVESLHEFNPMLGTRGCRLDVLYPEIAEMQTEAIVSAAINVWKEDDLHITPEIMVPLVSEVNELRFVKKVIKAKADELIEQSGLKMKYMVGTMIETPRAAVTAGDVAKEAEFFSFGTNDLTQMTYGFSRDDVGRILETYFDKKIL
;
A
#
# COMPACT_ATOMS: atom_id res chain seq x y z
N PRO A 1 -4.96 -3.14 -2.18
CA PRO A 1 -5.43 -4.52 -2.09
C PRO A 1 -4.26 -5.50 -2.21
N PRO A 2 -4.40 -6.78 -1.77
CA PRO A 2 -3.40 -7.80 -1.97
C PRO A 2 -3.25 -8.19 -3.45
N LEU A 3 -2.12 -8.82 -3.80
CA LEU A 3 -1.79 -9.12 -5.20
C LEU A 3 -2.86 -9.94 -5.93
N HIS A 4 -3.51 -10.89 -5.26
CA HIS A 4 -4.50 -11.75 -5.91
C HIS A 4 -5.72 -10.98 -6.46
N GLU A 5 -6.04 -9.79 -5.93
CA GLU A 5 -7.13 -8.97 -6.44
C GLU A 5 -6.82 -8.31 -7.81
N PHE A 6 -5.55 -8.28 -8.20
CA PHE A 6 -5.11 -7.78 -9.51
C PHE A 6 -4.88 -8.88 -10.54
N LEU A 7 -5.01 -10.14 -10.12
CA LEU A 7 -4.75 -11.29 -10.99
C LEU A 7 -6.04 -11.80 -11.61
N PRO A 8 -5.97 -12.37 -12.82
CA PRO A 8 -7.13 -13.02 -13.43
C PRO A 8 -7.57 -14.22 -12.59
N HIS A 9 -8.89 -14.45 -12.51
CA HIS A 9 -9.46 -15.54 -11.73
C HIS A 9 -10.00 -16.68 -12.63
N GLU A 10 -10.40 -16.34 -13.85
CA GLU A 10 -10.95 -17.29 -14.80
C GLU A 10 -9.84 -17.93 -15.64
N ASP A 11 -9.99 -19.22 -15.96
CA ASP A 11 -8.97 -19.97 -16.70
C ASP A 11 -8.67 -19.37 -18.09
N ASP A 12 -9.67 -18.80 -18.74
CA ASP A 12 -9.50 -18.17 -20.07
C ASP A 12 -8.64 -16.88 -19.97
N GLU A 13 -8.86 -16.07 -18.94
CA GLU A 13 -8.07 -14.86 -18.67
C GLU A 13 -6.62 -15.20 -18.28
N ILE A 14 -6.45 -16.26 -17.45
CA ILE A 14 -5.12 -16.75 -17.06
C ILE A 14 -4.36 -17.25 -18.30
N LYS A 15 -5.07 -17.89 -19.24
CA LYS A 15 -4.46 -18.38 -20.48
C LYS A 15 -4.02 -17.24 -21.39
N GLU A 16 -4.88 -16.23 -21.58
CA GLU A 16 -4.54 -15.05 -22.37
C GLU A 16 -3.30 -14.34 -21.81
N LEU A 17 -3.26 -14.09 -20.51
CA LEU A 17 -2.12 -13.49 -19.84
C LEU A 17 -0.85 -14.37 -19.93
N ALA A 18 -0.99 -15.70 -19.84
CA ALA A 18 0.14 -16.61 -19.98
C ALA A 18 0.75 -16.54 -21.40
N ASP A 19 -0.10 -16.47 -22.42
CA ASP A 19 0.32 -16.32 -23.82
C ASP A 19 1.02 -14.99 -24.04
N GLU A 20 0.49 -13.89 -23.51
CA GLU A 20 1.13 -12.56 -23.56
C GLU A 20 2.50 -12.53 -22.87
N MET A 21 2.62 -13.18 -21.70
CA MET A 21 3.85 -13.24 -20.93
C MET A 21 4.85 -14.28 -21.47
N GLY A 22 4.48 -15.12 -22.42
CA GLY A 22 5.33 -16.20 -22.95
C GLY A 22 5.64 -17.29 -21.91
N VAL A 23 4.71 -17.55 -20.96
CA VAL A 23 4.84 -18.61 -19.94
C VAL A 23 3.77 -19.66 -20.13
N SER A 24 3.95 -20.86 -19.55
CA SER A 24 2.90 -21.89 -19.62
C SER A 24 1.72 -21.54 -18.72
N PHE A 25 0.52 -21.90 -19.16
CA PHE A 25 -0.72 -21.77 -18.39
C PHE A 25 -0.59 -22.36 -16.98
N ASP A 26 -0.11 -23.60 -16.86
CA ASP A 26 0.03 -24.28 -15.57
C ASP A 26 0.96 -23.53 -14.60
N LYS A 27 2.03 -22.95 -15.13
CA LYS A 27 2.97 -22.15 -14.32
C LYS A 27 2.30 -20.88 -13.80
N LEU A 28 1.56 -20.17 -14.65
CA LEU A 28 0.87 -18.95 -14.25
C LEU A 28 -0.28 -19.27 -13.30
N LYS A 29 -1.09 -20.28 -13.60
CA LYS A 29 -2.20 -20.74 -12.75
C LYS A 29 -1.70 -21.12 -11.35
N GLY A 30 -0.66 -21.93 -11.25
CA GLY A 30 -0.05 -22.29 -9.97
C GLY A 30 0.46 -21.07 -9.19
N LYS A 31 0.96 -20.03 -9.89
CA LYS A 31 1.35 -18.77 -9.23
C LYS A 31 0.14 -17.99 -8.71
N VAL A 32 -0.92 -17.85 -9.50
CA VAL A 32 -2.19 -17.21 -9.11
C VAL A 32 -2.76 -17.90 -7.86
N GLU A 33 -2.87 -19.22 -7.90
CA GLU A 33 -3.38 -20.02 -6.77
C GLU A 33 -2.51 -19.84 -5.50
N SER A 34 -1.18 -19.76 -5.65
CA SER A 34 -0.26 -19.57 -4.53
C SER A 34 -0.37 -18.20 -3.85
N LEU A 35 -0.93 -17.21 -4.55
CA LEU A 35 -1.12 -15.85 -4.05
C LEU A 35 -2.51 -15.62 -3.46
N HIS A 36 -3.41 -16.61 -3.53
CA HIS A 36 -4.76 -16.50 -2.99
C HIS A 36 -4.72 -16.37 -1.46
N GLU A 37 -5.44 -15.41 -0.92
CA GLU A 37 -5.55 -15.14 0.51
C GLU A 37 -7.00 -15.25 0.98
N PHE A 38 -7.21 -15.92 2.14
CA PHE A 38 -8.56 -16.09 2.71
C PHE A 38 -9.09 -14.84 3.39
N ASN A 39 -8.21 -13.97 3.86
CA ASN A 39 -8.57 -12.71 4.51
C ASN A 39 -7.78 -11.55 3.89
N PRO A 40 -8.28 -10.92 2.82
CA PRO A 40 -7.58 -9.84 2.13
C PRO A 40 -7.27 -8.64 3.01
N MET A 41 -8.12 -8.33 4.00
CA MET A 41 -7.92 -7.19 4.88
C MET A 41 -6.67 -7.34 5.77
N LEU A 42 -6.41 -8.55 6.27
CA LEU A 42 -5.25 -8.88 7.09
C LEU A 42 -4.10 -9.51 6.29
N GLY A 43 -4.24 -9.56 4.97
CA GLY A 43 -3.32 -10.23 4.06
C GLY A 43 -2.11 -9.40 3.66
N THR A 44 -1.49 -9.81 2.55
CA THR A 44 -0.27 -9.25 2.00
C THR A 44 -0.58 -8.03 1.14
N ARG A 45 -0.71 -6.89 1.77
CA ARG A 45 -0.96 -5.58 1.14
C ARG A 45 -0.20 -4.46 1.85
N GLY A 46 -0.13 -3.28 1.24
CA GLY A 46 0.56 -2.13 1.81
C GLY A 46 2.01 -2.43 2.13
N CYS A 47 2.52 -1.98 3.27
CA CYS A 47 3.92 -2.17 3.64
C CYS A 47 4.35 -3.65 3.68
N ARG A 48 3.43 -4.58 3.97
CA ARG A 48 3.74 -6.03 3.96
C ARG A 48 4.11 -6.50 2.56
N LEU A 49 3.40 -6.00 1.55
CA LEU A 49 3.69 -6.27 0.15
C LEU A 49 5.06 -5.69 -0.23
N ASP A 50 5.33 -4.45 0.17
CA ASP A 50 6.59 -3.76 -0.13
C ASP A 50 7.80 -4.39 0.58
N VAL A 51 7.59 -5.00 1.74
CA VAL A 51 8.65 -5.75 2.44
C VAL A 51 8.98 -7.07 1.73
N LEU A 52 7.95 -7.77 1.22
CA LEU A 52 8.13 -9.04 0.51
C LEU A 52 8.62 -8.85 -0.94
N TYR A 53 8.19 -7.77 -1.59
CA TYR A 53 8.48 -7.44 -2.98
C TYR A 53 8.88 -5.96 -3.09
N PRO A 54 10.11 -5.60 -2.64
CA PRO A 54 10.55 -4.19 -2.62
C PRO A 54 10.55 -3.53 -3.99
N GLU A 55 10.67 -4.30 -5.07
CA GLU A 55 10.56 -3.84 -6.46
C GLU A 55 9.20 -3.18 -6.76
N ILE A 56 8.14 -3.50 -6.00
CA ILE A 56 6.83 -2.84 -6.13
C ILE A 56 6.92 -1.40 -5.59
N ALA A 57 7.54 -1.22 -4.42
CA ALA A 57 7.77 0.11 -3.87
C ALA A 57 8.68 0.95 -4.77
N GLU A 58 9.70 0.35 -5.39
CA GLU A 58 10.57 1.02 -6.36
C GLU A 58 9.77 1.49 -7.58
N MET A 59 8.98 0.61 -8.19
CA MET A 59 8.15 0.90 -9.37
C MET A 59 7.12 2.00 -9.07
N GLN A 60 6.43 1.93 -7.94
CA GLN A 60 5.45 2.96 -7.54
C GLN A 60 6.13 4.30 -7.27
N THR A 61 7.29 4.30 -6.62
CA THR A 61 8.08 5.51 -6.38
C THR A 61 8.54 6.13 -7.69
N GLU A 62 9.01 5.30 -8.63
CA GLU A 62 9.39 5.76 -9.97
C GLU A 62 8.23 6.41 -10.70
N ALA A 63 7.05 5.82 -10.66
CA ALA A 63 5.85 6.39 -11.28
C ALA A 63 5.49 7.77 -10.69
N ILE A 64 5.47 7.87 -9.35
CA ILE A 64 5.11 9.12 -8.65
C ILE A 64 6.13 10.22 -8.91
N VAL A 65 7.41 9.91 -8.72
CA VAL A 65 8.49 10.90 -8.83
C VAL A 65 8.69 11.34 -10.28
N SER A 66 8.61 10.40 -11.24
CA SER A 66 8.71 10.73 -12.67
C SER A 66 7.54 11.61 -13.13
N ALA A 67 6.32 11.33 -12.66
CA ALA A 67 5.17 12.19 -12.95
C ALA A 67 5.38 13.62 -12.41
N ALA A 68 5.88 13.76 -11.18
CA ALA A 68 6.18 15.07 -10.59
C ALA A 68 7.30 15.82 -11.34
N ILE A 69 8.33 15.10 -11.80
CA ILE A 69 9.41 15.65 -12.62
C ILE A 69 8.87 16.13 -13.97
N ASN A 70 8.01 15.36 -14.63
CA ASN A 70 7.42 15.71 -15.91
C ASN A 70 6.56 16.97 -15.80
N VAL A 71 5.66 17.03 -14.82
CA VAL A 71 4.80 18.20 -14.56
C VAL A 71 5.64 19.46 -14.27
N TRP A 72 6.74 19.30 -13.53
CA TRP A 72 7.65 20.42 -13.32
C TRP A 72 8.31 20.89 -14.62
N LYS A 73 8.78 19.96 -15.46
CA LYS A 73 9.47 20.31 -16.72
C LYS A 73 8.55 20.85 -17.81
N GLU A 74 7.32 20.33 -17.88
CA GLU A 74 6.36 20.65 -18.95
C GLU A 74 5.51 21.88 -18.62
N ASP A 75 5.07 21.99 -17.35
CA ASP A 75 4.09 22.98 -16.91
C ASP A 75 4.64 24.00 -15.91
N ASP A 76 5.93 23.90 -15.52
CA ASP A 76 6.57 24.70 -14.47
C ASP A 76 5.82 24.63 -13.11
N LEU A 77 5.13 23.53 -12.85
CA LEU A 77 4.42 23.29 -11.59
C LEU A 77 5.31 22.57 -10.59
N HIS A 78 5.71 23.29 -9.54
CA HIS A 78 6.61 22.82 -8.50
C HIS A 78 5.83 22.14 -7.39
N ILE A 79 5.56 20.84 -7.55
CA ILE A 79 4.86 20.05 -6.54
C ILE A 79 5.85 19.33 -5.61
N THR A 80 5.41 19.07 -4.39
CA THR A 80 6.14 18.23 -3.42
C THR A 80 5.34 16.95 -3.21
N PRO A 81 5.74 15.81 -3.80
CA PRO A 81 5.05 14.55 -3.58
C PRO A 81 5.10 14.12 -2.11
N GLU A 82 3.98 13.63 -1.61
CA GLU A 82 3.85 13.02 -0.30
C GLU A 82 3.58 11.52 -0.47
N ILE A 83 4.61 10.70 -0.27
CA ILE A 83 4.54 9.26 -0.46
C ILE A 83 4.17 8.61 0.88
N MET A 84 3.01 7.96 0.92
CA MET A 84 2.46 7.37 2.14
C MET A 84 2.61 5.85 2.12
N VAL A 85 3.23 5.29 3.13
CA VAL A 85 3.35 3.83 3.34
C VAL A 85 2.17 3.35 4.17
N PRO A 86 1.25 2.53 3.63
CA PRO A 86 0.06 2.10 4.35
C PRO A 86 0.31 0.85 5.20
N LEU A 87 -0.59 0.55 6.13
CA LEU A 87 -0.63 -0.67 6.97
C LEU A 87 0.58 -0.91 7.87
N VAL A 88 1.32 0.12 8.20
CA VAL A 88 2.42 0.01 9.14
C VAL A 88 1.90 -0.36 10.52
N SER A 89 2.49 -1.38 11.12
CA SER A 89 2.21 -1.81 12.49
C SER A 89 3.47 -1.80 13.37
N GLU A 90 4.64 -1.86 12.75
CA GLU A 90 5.93 -1.83 13.42
C GLU A 90 6.84 -0.78 12.76
N VAL A 91 7.56 0.01 13.57
CA VAL A 91 8.42 1.09 13.06
C VAL A 91 9.46 0.61 12.05
N ASN A 92 9.95 -0.62 12.20
CA ASN A 92 10.94 -1.19 11.30
C ASN A 92 10.40 -1.48 9.89
N GLU A 93 9.09 -1.73 9.76
CA GLU A 93 8.44 -1.83 8.43
C GLU A 93 8.55 -0.49 7.70
N LEU A 94 8.17 0.60 8.37
CA LEU A 94 8.29 1.94 7.77
C LEU A 94 9.74 2.28 7.42
N ARG A 95 10.67 2.00 8.32
CA ARG A 95 12.10 2.25 8.10
C ARG A 95 12.63 1.51 6.88
N PHE A 96 12.25 0.24 6.71
CA PHE A 96 12.65 -0.59 5.59
C PHE A 96 12.10 -0.03 4.27
N VAL A 97 10.79 0.18 4.17
CA VAL A 97 10.14 0.66 2.95
C VAL A 97 10.58 2.09 2.62
N LYS A 98 10.68 2.98 3.61
CA LYS A 98 11.20 4.33 3.43
C LYS A 98 12.61 4.35 2.82
N LYS A 99 13.47 3.41 3.21
CA LYS A 99 14.82 3.30 2.63
C LYS A 99 14.77 2.98 1.13
N VAL A 100 13.88 2.07 0.72
CA VAL A 100 13.67 1.72 -0.70
C VAL A 100 13.15 2.93 -1.48
N ILE A 101 12.11 3.58 -0.97
CA ILE A 101 11.50 4.77 -1.57
C ILE A 101 12.55 5.88 -1.74
N LYS A 102 13.30 6.19 -0.69
CA LYS A 102 14.31 7.25 -0.74
C LYS A 102 15.41 6.97 -1.75
N ALA A 103 15.90 5.74 -1.81
CA ALA A 103 16.93 5.37 -2.77
C ALA A 103 16.48 5.62 -4.21
N LYS A 104 15.26 5.19 -4.56
CA LYS A 104 14.71 5.39 -5.91
C LYS A 104 14.37 6.86 -6.19
N ALA A 105 13.75 7.55 -5.25
CA ALA A 105 13.38 8.96 -5.42
C ALA A 105 14.61 9.87 -5.57
N ASP A 106 15.62 9.69 -4.73
CA ASP A 106 16.85 10.48 -4.75
C ASP A 106 17.61 10.26 -6.08
N GLU A 107 17.67 9.00 -6.57
CA GLU A 107 18.24 8.65 -7.88
C GLU A 107 17.57 9.43 -9.04
N LEU A 108 16.24 9.39 -9.09
CA LEU A 108 15.47 10.03 -10.17
C LEU A 108 15.58 11.55 -10.12
N ILE A 109 15.54 12.14 -8.92
CA ILE A 109 15.70 13.59 -8.74
C ILE A 109 17.08 14.02 -9.18
N GLU A 110 18.14 13.30 -8.80
CA GLU A 110 19.50 13.59 -9.23
C GLU A 110 19.64 13.55 -10.76
N GLN A 111 19.14 12.47 -11.38
CA GLN A 111 19.14 12.32 -12.85
C GLN A 111 18.37 13.42 -13.58
N SER A 112 17.31 13.96 -12.96
CA SER A 112 16.50 15.03 -13.54
C SER A 112 17.19 16.36 -13.58
N GLY A 113 18.18 16.60 -12.73
CA GLY A 113 18.85 17.90 -12.48
C GLY A 113 18.01 18.91 -11.70
N LEU A 114 16.82 18.53 -11.25
CA LEU A 114 15.92 19.40 -10.47
C LEU A 114 16.23 19.35 -8.98
N LYS A 115 15.85 20.42 -8.27
CA LYS A 115 15.92 20.48 -6.79
C LYS A 115 14.54 20.22 -6.19
N MET A 116 13.96 19.09 -6.52
CA MET A 116 12.63 18.71 -6.05
C MET A 116 12.69 18.16 -4.62
N LYS A 117 11.68 18.49 -3.84
CA LYS A 117 11.45 17.91 -2.50
C LYS A 117 10.33 16.89 -2.56
N TYR A 118 10.38 15.93 -1.67
CA TYR A 118 9.30 14.97 -1.41
C TYR A 118 9.28 14.64 0.07
N MET A 119 8.21 14.03 0.54
CA MET A 119 8.09 13.55 1.91
C MET A 119 7.65 12.08 1.92
N VAL A 120 8.11 11.32 2.92
CA VAL A 120 7.68 9.95 3.15
C VAL A 120 7.03 9.86 4.53
N GLY A 121 5.77 9.50 4.54
CA GLY A 121 4.98 9.34 5.75
C GLY A 121 4.26 8.00 5.81
N THR A 122 3.34 7.86 6.74
CA THR A 122 2.56 6.63 6.90
C THR A 122 1.12 6.91 7.27
N MET A 123 0.28 5.89 7.08
CA MET A 123 -1.09 5.87 7.59
C MET A 123 -1.15 5.18 8.95
N ILE A 124 -1.75 5.85 9.93
CA ILE A 124 -2.09 5.21 11.21
C ILE A 124 -3.46 4.56 11.06
N GLU A 125 -3.45 3.25 10.87
CA GLU A 125 -4.67 2.48 10.58
C GLU A 125 -4.68 1.10 11.22
N THR A 126 -3.63 0.74 11.95
CA THR A 126 -3.62 -0.44 12.80
C THR A 126 -3.65 -0.03 14.28
N PRO A 127 -4.33 -0.76 15.16
CA PRO A 127 -4.33 -0.45 16.60
C PRO A 127 -2.91 -0.40 17.19
N ARG A 128 -2.02 -1.27 16.72
CA ARG A 128 -0.62 -1.28 17.16
C ARG A 128 0.09 0.03 16.79
N ALA A 129 -0.04 0.50 15.54
CA ALA A 129 0.56 1.77 15.12
C ALA A 129 0.00 2.95 15.92
N ALA A 130 -1.30 2.94 16.24
CA ALA A 130 -1.90 3.99 17.07
C ALA A 130 -1.27 4.05 18.47
N VAL A 131 -1.08 2.89 19.11
CA VAL A 131 -0.46 2.81 20.45
C VAL A 131 1.03 3.19 20.41
N THR A 132 1.74 2.83 19.35
CA THR A 132 3.19 3.10 19.19
C THR A 132 3.49 4.31 18.31
N ALA A 133 2.50 5.18 18.08
CA ALA A 133 2.63 6.31 17.15
C ALA A 133 3.81 7.24 17.46
N GLY A 134 4.19 7.38 18.73
CA GLY A 134 5.37 8.15 19.13
C GLY A 134 6.70 7.61 18.60
N ASP A 135 6.81 6.28 18.41
CA ASP A 135 7.99 5.67 17.79
C ASP A 135 7.93 5.75 16.27
N VAL A 136 6.76 5.56 15.70
CA VAL A 136 6.53 5.70 14.25
C VAL A 136 6.80 7.14 13.80
N ALA A 137 6.43 8.15 14.60
CA ALA A 137 6.66 9.57 14.34
C ALA A 137 8.15 9.97 14.22
N LYS A 138 9.05 9.17 14.76
CA LYS A 138 10.50 9.42 14.63
C LYS A 138 11.01 9.14 13.21
N GLU A 139 10.26 8.34 12.44
CA GLU A 139 10.60 7.94 11.07
C GLU A 139 9.70 8.60 10.03
N ALA A 140 8.44 8.88 10.35
CA ALA A 140 7.48 9.47 9.43
C ALA A 140 7.60 10.98 9.37
N GLU A 141 7.50 11.55 8.16
CA GLU A 141 7.48 13.01 7.96
C GLU A 141 6.06 13.58 8.02
N PHE A 142 5.06 12.74 7.89
CA PHE A 142 3.64 13.06 8.10
C PHE A 142 2.84 11.81 8.47
N PHE A 143 1.66 12.02 9.04
CA PHE A 143 0.65 10.98 9.26
C PHE A 143 -0.62 11.25 8.47
N SER A 144 -1.20 10.18 7.95
CA SER A 144 -2.59 10.09 7.55
C SER A 144 -3.30 9.10 8.47
N PHE A 145 -4.64 9.11 8.50
CA PHE A 145 -5.41 8.26 9.40
C PHE A 145 -6.41 7.41 8.62
N GLY A 146 -6.20 6.10 8.61
CA GLY A 146 -7.05 5.13 7.94
C GLY A 146 -8.20 4.66 8.84
N THR A 147 -9.27 5.44 8.89
CA THR A 147 -10.40 5.18 9.80
C THR A 147 -11.14 3.88 9.50
N ASN A 148 -11.16 3.42 8.25
CA ASN A 148 -11.79 2.14 7.89
C ASN A 148 -11.11 0.96 8.57
N ASP A 149 -9.82 0.77 8.30
CA ASP A 149 -9.04 -0.34 8.87
C ASP A 149 -8.91 -0.22 10.38
N LEU A 150 -8.65 0.99 10.89
CA LEU A 150 -8.51 1.21 12.32
C LEU A 150 -9.79 0.87 13.09
N THR A 151 -10.95 1.29 12.58
CA THR A 151 -12.23 1.00 13.20
C THR A 151 -12.53 -0.50 13.18
N GLN A 152 -12.37 -1.15 12.03
CA GLN A 152 -12.59 -2.60 11.90
C GLN A 152 -11.71 -3.40 12.86
N MET A 153 -10.42 -3.09 12.92
CA MET A 153 -9.48 -3.82 13.77
C MET A 153 -9.67 -3.53 15.25
N THR A 154 -10.07 -2.30 15.61
CA THR A 154 -10.28 -1.90 17.00
C THR A 154 -11.52 -2.54 17.59
N TYR A 155 -12.63 -2.56 16.83
CA TYR A 155 -13.88 -3.17 17.26
C TYR A 155 -13.96 -4.67 16.94
N GLY A 156 -13.12 -5.19 16.06
CA GLY A 156 -13.22 -6.55 15.56
C GLY A 156 -14.44 -6.77 14.69
N PHE A 157 -14.92 -5.75 13.97
CA PHE A 157 -16.07 -5.80 13.10
C PHE A 157 -15.65 -5.76 11.63
N SER A 158 -16.27 -6.62 10.81
CA SER A 158 -16.18 -6.50 9.36
C SER A 158 -17.08 -5.37 8.88
N ARG A 159 -16.52 -4.42 8.11
CA ARG A 159 -17.29 -3.33 7.50
C ARG A 159 -18.45 -3.83 6.66
N ASP A 160 -18.24 -4.93 5.94
CA ASP A 160 -19.20 -5.45 4.98
C ASP A 160 -20.33 -6.26 5.67
N ASP A 161 -20.08 -6.79 6.88
CA ASP A 161 -21.00 -7.69 7.59
C ASP A 161 -21.65 -7.05 8.83
N VAL A 162 -21.13 -5.91 9.30
CA VAL A 162 -21.50 -5.34 10.61
C VAL A 162 -22.89 -4.70 10.66
N GLY A 163 -23.54 -4.43 9.53
CA GLY A 163 -24.80 -3.67 9.46
C GLY A 163 -25.85 -4.17 10.43
N ARG A 164 -26.16 -5.46 10.43
CA ARG A 164 -27.16 -6.08 11.33
C ARG A 164 -26.78 -5.99 12.82
N ILE A 165 -25.48 -6.03 13.11
CA ILE A 165 -24.97 -5.91 14.49
C ILE A 165 -25.18 -4.47 14.95
N LEU A 166 -24.81 -3.48 14.13
CA LEU A 166 -24.91 -2.06 14.47
C LEU A 166 -26.35 -1.63 14.69
N GLU A 167 -27.31 -2.03 13.83
CA GLU A 167 -28.74 -1.75 14.02
C GLU A 167 -29.20 -2.23 15.39
N THR A 168 -28.89 -3.49 15.75
CA THR A 168 -29.25 -4.05 17.03
C THR A 168 -28.58 -3.32 18.20
N TYR A 169 -27.33 -2.90 18.05
CA TYR A 169 -26.57 -2.21 19.09
C TYR A 169 -27.11 -0.80 19.33
N PHE A 170 -27.50 -0.07 18.29
CA PHE A 170 -28.16 1.22 18.42
C PHE A 170 -29.55 1.10 19.06
N ASP A 171 -30.37 0.14 18.62
CA ASP A 171 -31.71 -0.10 19.20
C ASP A 171 -31.63 -0.42 20.70
N LYS A 172 -30.61 -1.17 21.10
CA LYS A 172 -30.35 -1.54 22.51
C LYS A 172 -29.54 -0.50 23.29
N LYS A 173 -29.12 0.60 22.65
CA LYS A 173 -28.28 1.65 23.25
C LYS A 173 -26.99 1.12 23.83
N ILE A 174 -26.35 0.18 23.13
CA ILE A 174 -25.02 -0.35 23.46
C ILE A 174 -23.94 0.56 22.86
N LEU A 175 -24.20 1.13 21.71
CA LEU A 175 -23.43 2.18 21.04
C LEU A 175 -24.26 3.44 20.87
#